data_c589e3f06f4d0367a199d62ba3711c76
#
_entry.id   c589e3f06f4d0367a199d62ba3711c76
#
_cell.length_a   1.000
_cell.length_b   1.000
_cell.length_c   1.000
_cell.angle_alpha   90.00
_cell.angle_beta   90.00
_cell.angle_gamma   90.00
#
_symmetry.space_group_name_H-M   'P 1'
#
loop_
_entity.id
_entity.type
_entity.pdbx_description
1 polymer ?
#
loop_
_entity_poly.entity_id
_entity_poly.type
_entity_poly.pdbx_seq_one_letter_code
_entity_poly.pdbx_strand_id
1 'polypeptide(L)'
;MQKIFTLSVTVIVLLIASLAFAGLTKLSENVYSYVGEKDASPSHSFAANAGIVIGRDGVLVVDTLISAKEGERFLADIRKITKKPIKYVVNTHTHLDHAFGNCVFAELGATVISHSADKTLLAKSGAEILTHAEAYGLKPEDLAGTAIVLPAMTFSERMSIDLGGVEIELIRTAPSHTDGSLVVWLPQPKILFSGDILFTDFHPFLADGELTGWLKTLDYLQTLGADKIVPGHGPLSSNKDLKEMQTYLIAFDRTARELAAKGQDADAISAELLRQLPKRSLAEWMVGYNVKSRYLKEK
;
A
#
# COMPACT_ATOMS: atom_id res chain seq x y z
N MET A 1 -64.18 -1.53 -30.11
CA MET A 1 -63.56 -1.81 -28.80
C MET A 1 -62.18 -2.35 -29.05
N GLN A 2 -61.18 -1.49 -28.99
CA GLN A 2 -59.76 -1.83 -29.15
C GLN A 2 -59.17 -2.14 -27.76
N LYS A 3 -58.68 -3.36 -27.57
CA LYS A 3 -57.97 -3.76 -26.32
C LYS A 3 -56.52 -3.34 -26.46
N ILE A 4 -56.09 -2.41 -25.60
CA ILE A 4 -54.70 -2.02 -25.45
C ILE A 4 -54.03 -3.03 -24.50
N PHE A 5 -53.07 -3.78 -25.04
CA PHE A 5 -52.16 -4.64 -24.21
C PHE A 5 -51.01 -3.80 -23.71
N THR A 6 -50.99 -3.54 -22.42
CA THR A 6 -49.85 -2.89 -21.76
C THR A 6 -48.81 -3.95 -21.41
N LEU A 7 -47.67 -3.91 -22.08
CA LEU A 7 -46.53 -4.78 -21.81
C LEU A 7 -45.69 -4.16 -20.65
N SER A 8 -45.78 -4.76 -19.47
CA SER A 8 -44.96 -4.38 -18.33
C SER A 8 -43.56 -5.00 -18.47
N VAL A 9 -42.57 -4.18 -18.73
CA VAL A 9 -41.17 -4.59 -18.73
C VAL A 9 -40.68 -4.54 -17.27
N THR A 10 -40.49 -5.70 -16.65
CA THR A 10 -39.87 -5.82 -15.32
C THR A 10 -38.36 -5.80 -15.50
N VAL A 11 -37.75 -4.70 -15.13
CA VAL A 11 -36.28 -4.58 -15.06
C VAL A 11 -35.82 -5.30 -13.81
N ILE A 12 -35.20 -6.47 -13.98
CA ILE A 12 -34.54 -7.21 -12.90
C ILE A 12 -33.16 -6.55 -12.72
N VAL A 13 -33.01 -5.72 -11.68
CA VAL A 13 -31.71 -5.23 -11.22
C VAL A 13 -31.06 -6.37 -10.46
N LEU A 14 -30.12 -7.06 -11.10
CA LEU A 14 -29.23 -8.00 -10.43
C LEU A 14 -28.28 -7.21 -9.52
N LEU A 15 -28.59 -7.13 -8.24
CA LEU A 15 -27.65 -6.74 -7.20
C LEU A 15 -26.59 -7.85 -7.13
N ILE A 16 -25.43 -7.61 -7.74
CA ILE A 16 -24.23 -8.41 -7.51
C ILE A 16 -23.78 -8.07 -6.09
N ALA A 17 -24.20 -8.86 -5.12
CA ALA A 17 -23.60 -8.82 -3.79
C ALA A 17 -22.14 -9.21 -3.94
N SER A 18 -21.22 -8.26 -3.73
CA SER A 18 -19.80 -8.55 -3.59
C SER A 18 -19.66 -9.48 -2.38
N LEU A 19 -19.26 -10.72 -2.62
CA LEU A 19 -18.85 -11.64 -1.55
C LEU A 19 -17.58 -11.06 -0.90
N ALA A 20 -17.77 -10.28 0.13
CA ALA A 20 -16.69 -9.89 1.02
C ALA A 20 -16.34 -11.11 1.87
N PHE A 21 -15.30 -11.83 1.51
CA PHE A 21 -14.63 -12.73 2.45
C PHE A 21 -13.92 -11.82 3.46
N ALA A 22 -13.93 -12.18 4.74
CA ALA A 22 -13.30 -11.39 5.79
C ALA A 22 -11.88 -10.95 5.36
N GLY A 23 -11.67 -9.64 5.21
CA GLY A 23 -10.40 -9.04 4.79
C GLY A 23 -10.15 -8.92 3.28
N LEU A 24 -10.81 -9.71 2.41
CA LEU A 24 -10.58 -9.68 0.96
C LEU A 24 -11.73 -9.00 0.21
N THR A 25 -11.38 -8.06 -0.66
CA THR A 25 -12.32 -7.42 -1.60
C THR A 25 -11.98 -7.83 -3.03
N LYS A 26 -12.93 -8.38 -3.75
CA LYS A 26 -12.77 -8.72 -5.18
C LYS A 26 -12.82 -7.45 -6.03
N LEU A 27 -11.74 -7.18 -6.76
CA LEU A 27 -11.61 -6.01 -7.63
C LEU A 27 -12.00 -6.33 -9.09
N SER A 28 -11.63 -7.52 -9.56
CA SER A 28 -12.00 -8.05 -10.87
C SER A 28 -12.10 -9.58 -10.80
N GLU A 29 -12.22 -10.26 -11.94
CA GLU A 29 -12.27 -11.72 -11.98
C GLU A 29 -11.08 -12.37 -11.27
N ASN A 30 -9.89 -11.80 -11.46
CA ASN A 30 -8.61 -12.40 -11.05
C ASN A 30 -7.82 -11.56 -10.04
N VAL A 31 -8.37 -10.42 -9.59
CA VAL A 31 -7.65 -9.47 -8.73
C VAL A 31 -8.44 -9.20 -7.46
N TYR A 32 -7.74 -9.27 -6.34
CA TYR A 32 -8.29 -9.01 -5.01
C TYR A 32 -7.37 -8.07 -4.25
N SER A 33 -7.94 -7.23 -3.39
CA SER A 33 -7.23 -6.49 -2.36
C SER A 33 -7.54 -7.08 -0.99
N TYR A 34 -6.54 -7.14 -0.15
CA TYR A 34 -6.67 -7.23 1.29
C TYR A 34 -6.59 -5.80 1.82
N VAL A 35 -7.65 -5.33 2.43
CA VAL A 35 -7.67 -4.00 3.06
C VAL A 35 -7.46 -4.17 4.54
N GLY A 36 -6.45 -3.49 5.07
CA GLY A 36 -6.04 -3.56 6.46
C GLY A 36 -7.15 -3.17 7.45
N GLU A 37 -7.01 -3.61 8.68
CA GLU A 37 -7.97 -3.32 9.74
C GLU A 37 -7.97 -1.82 10.11
N LYS A 38 -9.14 -1.29 10.47
CA LYS A 38 -9.31 0.15 10.71
C LYS A 38 -8.64 0.68 11.99
N ASP A 39 -8.12 -0.19 12.86
CA ASP A 39 -7.51 0.22 14.11
C ASP A 39 -6.09 0.79 13.95
N ALA A 40 -5.45 0.57 12.77
CA ALA A 40 -4.09 1.00 12.45
C ALA A 40 -3.06 0.64 13.54
N SER A 41 -3.32 -0.42 14.31
CA SER A 41 -2.37 -0.88 15.34
C SER A 41 -1.12 -1.48 14.71
N PRO A 42 0.05 -1.37 15.36
CA PRO A 42 1.29 -1.97 14.86
C PRO A 42 1.15 -3.47 14.59
N SER A 43 0.56 -4.23 15.52
CA SER A 43 0.36 -5.68 15.39
C SER A 43 -0.55 -6.10 14.23
N HIS A 44 -1.38 -5.18 13.70
CA HIS A 44 -2.21 -5.36 12.51
C HIS A 44 -1.64 -4.59 11.30
N SER A 45 -0.32 -4.58 11.19
CA SER A 45 0.40 -3.97 10.04
C SER A 45 0.07 -2.49 9.83
N PHE A 46 -0.22 -1.72 10.89
CA PHE A 46 -0.65 -0.31 10.77
C PHE A 46 -1.80 -0.11 9.77
N ALA A 47 -2.65 -1.10 9.59
CA ALA A 47 -3.69 -1.14 8.54
C ALA A 47 -3.14 -1.10 7.10
N ALA A 48 -1.95 -1.65 6.86
CA ALA A 48 -1.41 -1.78 5.51
C ALA A 48 -2.29 -2.68 4.64
N ASN A 49 -2.40 -2.31 3.38
CA ASN A 49 -3.10 -3.08 2.37
C ASN A 49 -2.13 -4.03 1.64
N ALA A 50 -2.68 -5.10 1.09
CA ALA A 50 -1.97 -6.06 0.25
C ALA A 50 -2.81 -6.45 -0.96
N GLY A 51 -2.23 -7.18 -1.92
CA GLY A 51 -2.90 -7.54 -3.15
C GLY A 51 -2.69 -8.99 -3.58
N ILE A 52 -3.62 -9.49 -4.39
CA ILE A 52 -3.57 -10.84 -4.96
C ILE A 52 -3.94 -10.75 -6.43
N VAL A 53 -3.07 -11.26 -7.29
CA VAL A 53 -3.33 -11.41 -8.72
C VAL A 53 -3.24 -12.90 -9.06
N ILE A 54 -4.31 -13.45 -9.66
CA ILE A 54 -4.43 -14.87 -9.97
C ILE A 54 -4.41 -15.06 -11.49
N GLY A 55 -3.32 -15.58 -12.03
CA GLY A 55 -3.23 -16.00 -13.43
C GLY A 55 -3.47 -17.49 -13.62
N ARG A 56 -3.40 -17.95 -14.88
CA ARG A 56 -3.46 -19.38 -15.17
C ARG A 56 -2.32 -20.13 -14.50
N ASP A 57 -1.13 -19.57 -14.46
CA ASP A 57 0.11 -20.23 -14.08
C ASP A 57 0.44 -20.13 -12.58
N GLY A 58 -0.30 -19.35 -11.81
CA GLY A 58 -0.08 -19.18 -10.38
C GLY A 58 -0.64 -17.88 -9.83
N VAL A 59 -0.12 -17.48 -8.68
CA VAL A 59 -0.51 -16.29 -7.93
C VAL A 59 0.70 -15.38 -7.77
N LEU A 60 0.47 -14.06 -7.93
CA LEU A 60 1.37 -13.00 -7.48
C LEU A 60 0.71 -12.30 -6.31
N VAL A 61 1.48 -12.13 -5.24
CA VAL A 61 1.09 -11.39 -4.02
C VAL A 61 1.78 -10.03 -4.06
N VAL A 62 1.06 -8.97 -3.77
CA VAL A 62 1.58 -7.60 -3.62
C VAL A 62 1.59 -7.28 -2.14
N ASP A 63 2.77 -7.07 -1.58
CA ASP A 63 3.05 -6.88 -0.17
C ASP A 63 2.61 -8.05 0.74
N THR A 64 3.21 -8.16 1.92
CA THR A 64 3.09 -9.36 2.75
C THR A 64 2.78 -9.08 4.21
N LEU A 65 2.52 -7.82 4.55
CA LEU A 65 2.23 -7.37 5.91
C LEU A 65 3.47 -7.43 6.84
N ILE A 66 3.25 -7.17 8.15
CA ILE A 66 4.31 -6.81 9.11
C ILE A 66 5.06 -7.99 9.71
N SER A 67 4.54 -9.20 9.65
CA SER A 67 5.10 -10.34 10.37
C SER A 67 4.74 -11.69 9.75
N ALA A 68 5.40 -12.75 10.18
CA ALA A 68 5.01 -14.11 9.85
C ALA A 68 3.55 -14.39 10.22
N LYS A 69 3.11 -13.99 11.42
CA LYS A 69 1.74 -14.16 11.89
C LYS A 69 0.71 -13.51 10.95
N GLU A 70 0.94 -12.27 10.53
CA GLU A 70 0.04 -11.57 9.61
C GLU A 70 0.14 -12.13 8.19
N GLY A 71 1.34 -12.51 7.75
CA GLY A 71 1.56 -13.20 6.48
C GLY A 71 0.83 -14.55 6.41
N GLU A 72 0.85 -15.35 7.48
CA GLU A 72 0.11 -16.62 7.58
C GLU A 72 -1.40 -16.40 7.54
N ARG A 73 -1.91 -15.37 8.24
CA ARG A 73 -3.31 -14.97 8.18
C ARG A 73 -3.71 -14.62 6.74
N PHE A 74 -2.91 -13.81 6.09
CA PHE A 74 -3.12 -13.43 4.68
C PHE A 74 -3.05 -14.65 3.74
N LEU A 75 -2.08 -15.52 3.93
CA LEU A 75 -1.97 -16.79 3.18
C LEU A 75 -3.22 -17.66 3.36
N ALA A 76 -3.74 -17.77 4.59
CA ALA A 76 -4.96 -18.52 4.85
C ALA A 76 -6.16 -17.95 4.08
N ASP A 77 -6.26 -16.62 3.96
CA ASP A 77 -7.29 -15.96 3.16
C ASP A 77 -7.10 -16.19 1.65
N ILE A 78 -5.86 -16.12 1.15
CA ILE A 78 -5.53 -16.50 -0.25
C ILE A 78 -5.99 -17.94 -0.54
N ARG A 79 -5.77 -18.87 0.39
CA ARG A 79 -6.14 -20.28 0.23
C ARG A 79 -7.65 -20.56 0.23
N LYS A 80 -8.47 -19.59 0.67
CA LYS A 80 -9.94 -19.68 0.54
C LYS A 80 -10.40 -19.42 -0.90
N ILE A 81 -9.65 -18.60 -1.66
CA ILE A 81 -10.03 -18.21 -3.03
C ILE A 81 -9.29 -18.99 -4.11
N THR A 82 -8.10 -19.53 -3.84
CA THR A 82 -7.33 -20.31 -4.82
C THR A 82 -6.40 -21.33 -4.18
N LYS A 83 -6.18 -22.46 -4.86
CA LYS A 83 -5.18 -23.49 -4.50
C LYS A 83 -3.93 -23.43 -5.39
N LYS A 84 -3.87 -22.50 -6.34
CA LYS A 84 -2.72 -22.32 -7.23
C LYS A 84 -1.44 -22.01 -6.45
N PRO A 85 -0.26 -22.38 -6.97
CA PRO A 85 1.01 -22.04 -6.35
C PRO A 85 1.19 -20.51 -6.32
N ILE A 86 1.73 -19.98 -5.22
CA ILE A 86 2.19 -18.60 -5.15
C ILE A 86 3.58 -18.59 -5.78
N LYS A 87 3.71 -17.93 -6.93
CA LYS A 87 4.96 -17.87 -7.68
C LYS A 87 5.81 -16.66 -7.32
N TYR A 88 5.14 -15.53 -7.10
CA TYR A 88 5.80 -14.25 -6.89
C TYR A 88 5.22 -13.51 -5.69
N VAL A 89 6.10 -12.84 -4.99
CA VAL A 89 5.80 -11.74 -4.07
C VAL A 89 6.43 -10.48 -4.66
N VAL A 90 5.71 -9.38 -4.71
CA VAL A 90 6.25 -8.08 -5.08
C VAL A 90 6.10 -7.17 -3.88
N ASN A 91 7.20 -6.63 -3.35
CA ASN A 91 7.12 -5.57 -2.35
C ASN A 91 7.11 -4.23 -3.06
N THR A 92 6.08 -3.42 -2.78
CA THR A 92 5.97 -2.05 -3.29
C THR A 92 7.07 -1.17 -2.75
N HIS A 93 7.50 -1.44 -1.52
CA HIS A 93 8.66 -0.88 -0.84
C HIS A 93 9.02 -1.76 0.38
N THR A 94 10.03 -1.38 1.16
CA THR A 94 10.62 -2.24 2.19
C THR A 94 10.28 -1.88 3.63
N HIS A 95 9.30 -1.01 3.88
CA HIS A 95 8.86 -0.81 5.25
C HIS A 95 8.30 -2.12 5.84
N LEU A 96 8.40 -2.22 7.16
CA LEU A 96 8.15 -3.47 7.88
C LEU A 96 6.74 -4.01 7.62
N ASP A 97 5.75 -3.15 7.55
CA ASP A 97 4.33 -3.48 7.35
C ASP A 97 3.97 -3.90 5.91
N HIS A 98 4.92 -3.86 4.99
CA HIS A 98 4.78 -4.33 3.60
C HIS A 98 5.67 -5.53 3.26
N ALA A 99 6.78 -5.75 3.99
CA ALA A 99 7.80 -6.70 3.58
C ALA A 99 8.16 -7.79 4.62
N PHE A 100 7.81 -7.64 5.91
CA PHE A 100 8.31 -8.57 6.92
C PHE A 100 7.58 -9.92 6.93
N GLY A 101 6.39 -10.01 6.33
CA GLY A 101 5.72 -11.29 6.07
C GLY A 101 6.30 -12.10 4.90
N ASN A 102 7.33 -11.60 4.18
CA ASN A 102 7.94 -12.30 3.04
C ASN A 102 8.36 -13.73 3.35
N CYS A 103 8.81 -14.00 4.58
CA CYS A 103 9.28 -15.33 5.01
C CYS A 103 8.23 -16.42 4.79
N VAL A 104 6.96 -16.14 5.07
CA VAL A 104 5.84 -17.09 4.89
C VAL A 104 5.70 -17.54 3.42
N PHE A 105 5.85 -16.61 2.51
CA PHE A 105 5.68 -16.89 1.08
C PHE A 105 6.96 -17.47 0.45
N ALA A 106 8.12 -17.04 0.92
CA ALA A 106 9.41 -17.58 0.50
C ALA A 106 9.57 -19.07 0.88
N GLU A 107 9.06 -19.49 2.04
CA GLU A 107 9.02 -20.90 2.45
C GLU A 107 8.16 -21.76 1.52
N LEU A 108 7.18 -21.18 0.84
CA LEU A 108 6.39 -21.85 -0.21
C LEU A 108 7.09 -21.90 -1.58
N GLY A 109 8.31 -21.35 -1.69
CA GLY A 109 9.06 -21.27 -2.93
C GLY A 109 8.72 -20.06 -3.80
N ALA A 110 7.99 -19.07 -3.29
CA ALA A 110 7.71 -17.84 -4.03
C ALA A 110 8.98 -17.00 -4.22
N THR A 111 9.17 -16.46 -5.41
CA THR A 111 10.25 -15.51 -5.70
C THR A 111 9.85 -14.11 -5.23
N VAL A 112 10.60 -13.55 -4.28
CA VAL A 112 10.40 -12.18 -3.81
C VAL A 112 11.08 -11.22 -4.77
N ILE A 113 10.35 -10.20 -5.22
CA ILE A 113 10.75 -9.19 -6.20
C ILE A 113 10.61 -7.81 -5.57
N SER A 114 11.61 -6.94 -5.74
CA SER A 114 11.54 -5.52 -5.38
C SER A 114 12.37 -4.65 -6.32
N HIS A 115 12.34 -3.34 -6.11
CA HIS A 115 13.34 -2.46 -6.69
C HIS A 115 14.72 -2.70 -6.04
N SER A 116 15.80 -2.50 -6.81
CA SER A 116 17.18 -2.77 -6.34
C SER A 116 17.60 -1.89 -5.14
N ALA A 117 17.14 -0.63 -5.07
CA ALA A 117 17.42 0.26 -3.93
C ALA A 117 16.78 -0.27 -2.64
N ASP A 118 15.56 -0.79 -2.71
CA ASP A 118 14.85 -1.36 -1.58
C ASP A 118 15.51 -2.65 -1.06
N LYS A 119 15.97 -3.52 -1.97
CA LYS A 119 16.80 -4.66 -1.55
C LYS A 119 18.01 -4.21 -0.73
N THR A 120 18.69 -3.15 -1.19
CA THR A 120 19.86 -2.60 -0.49
C THR A 120 19.48 -2.05 0.89
N LEU A 121 18.36 -1.33 0.98
CA LEU A 121 17.85 -0.78 2.24
C LEU A 121 17.46 -1.90 3.21
N LEU A 122 16.71 -2.90 2.77
CA LEU A 122 16.30 -4.04 3.59
C LEU A 122 17.51 -4.84 4.09
N ALA A 123 18.52 -5.04 3.24
CA ALA A 123 19.76 -5.72 3.65
C ALA A 123 20.54 -4.94 4.72
N LYS A 124 20.47 -3.60 4.68
CA LYS A 124 21.17 -2.73 5.62
C LYS A 124 20.45 -2.62 6.97
N SER A 125 19.14 -2.46 6.97
CA SER A 125 18.37 -2.07 8.16
C SER A 125 17.34 -3.12 8.62
N GLY A 126 16.99 -4.10 7.82
CA GLY A 126 15.89 -5.00 8.15
C GLY A 126 16.11 -5.80 9.44
N ALA A 127 17.31 -6.32 9.67
CA ALA A 127 17.62 -7.06 10.89
C ALA A 127 17.62 -6.15 12.13
N GLU A 128 18.09 -4.91 12.00
CA GLU A 128 18.06 -3.92 13.08
C GLU A 128 16.62 -3.54 13.44
N ILE A 129 15.79 -3.24 12.45
CA ILE A 129 14.37 -2.94 12.64
C ILE A 129 13.65 -4.12 13.33
N LEU A 130 13.92 -5.36 12.90
CA LEU A 130 13.34 -6.55 13.50
C LEU A 130 13.77 -6.72 14.97
N THR A 131 15.04 -6.39 15.30
CA THR A 131 15.58 -6.50 16.66
C THR A 131 15.05 -5.41 17.60
N HIS A 132 14.74 -4.22 17.08
CA HIS A 132 14.26 -3.07 17.84
C HIS A 132 12.81 -2.70 17.52
N ALA A 133 11.99 -3.71 17.25
CA ALA A 133 10.61 -3.51 16.80
C ALA A 133 9.70 -2.87 17.86
N GLU A 134 10.13 -2.88 19.14
CA GLU A 134 9.45 -2.16 20.21
C GLU A 134 9.43 -0.63 19.98
N ALA A 135 10.42 -0.09 19.24
CA ALA A 135 10.41 1.32 18.84
C ALA A 135 9.24 1.66 17.89
N TYR A 136 8.68 0.66 17.24
CA TYR A 136 7.49 0.76 16.39
C TYR A 136 6.20 0.33 17.10
N GLY A 137 6.26 0.10 18.43
CA GLY A 137 5.12 -0.33 19.22
C GLY A 137 4.76 -1.82 19.09
N LEU A 138 5.67 -2.63 18.53
CA LEU A 138 5.52 -4.07 18.39
C LEU A 138 6.12 -4.80 19.58
N LYS A 139 5.50 -5.91 19.96
CA LYS A 139 5.99 -6.80 20.99
C LYS A 139 6.70 -8.01 20.38
N PRO A 140 7.59 -8.70 21.09
CA PRO A 140 8.27 -9.89 20.59
C PRO A 140 7.31 -10.96 20.05
N GLU A 141 6.15 -11.15 20.70
CA GLU A 141 5.12 -12.10 20.25
C GLU A 141 4.44 -11.73 18.93
N ASP A 142 4.41 -10.45 18.56
CA ASP A 142 3.86 -9.98 17.28
C ASP A 142 4.77 -10.38 16.09
N LEU A 143 6.06 -10.55 16.36
CA LEU A 143 7.08 -10.89 15.37
C LEU A 143 7.58 -12.33 15.47
N ALA A 144 6.95 -13.16 16.31
CA ALA A 144 7.34 -14.56 16.45
C ALA A 144 7.37 -15.27 15.08
N GLY A 145 8.47 -15.94 14.76
CA GLY A 145 8.68 -16.63 13.48
C GLY A 145 9.03 -15.73 12.29
N THR A 146 9.04 -14.40 12.48
CA THR A 146 9.39 -13.46 11.41
C THR A 146 10.89 -13.47 11.14
N ALA A 147 11.26 -13.59 9.87
CA ALA A 147 12.65 -13.52 9.40
C ALA A 147 12.76 -12.59 8.20
N ILE A 148 13.85 -11.83 8.14
CA ILE A 148 14.10 -10.95 6.99
C ILE A 148 14.47 -11.78 5.77
N VAL A 149 13.66 -11.68 4.72
CA VAL A 149 13.92 -12.32 3.43
C VAL A 149 14.21 -11.26 2.39
N LEU A 150 15.44 -11.26 1.90
CA LEU A 150 15.86 -10.33 0.85
C LEU A 150 15.25 -10.74 -0.50
N PRO A 151 14.87 -9.77 -1.35
CA PRO A 151 14.39 -10.05 -2.70
C PRO A 151 15.40 -10.85 -3.51
N ALA A 152 14.95 -11.98 -4.06
CA ALA A 152 15.77 -12.84 -4.93
C ALA A 152 15.91 -12.23 -6.33
N MET A 153 14.91 -11.50 -6.78
CA MET A 153 14.89 -10.82 -8.07
C MET A 153 14.71 -9.31 -7.89
N THR A 154 15.47 -8.52 -8.64
CA THR A 154 15.37 -7.06 -8.58
C THR A 154 15.37 -6.46 -9.99
N PHE A 155 14.83 -5.26 -10.11
CA PHE A 155 14.88 -4.46 -11.33
C PHE A 155 15.16 -2.99 -10.98
N SER A 156 15.46 -2.17 -12.01
CA SER A 156 15.81 -0.76 -11.82
C SER A 156 14.78 0.22 -12.37
N GLU A 157 14.04 -0.12 -13.43
CA GLU A 157 13.08 0.80 -14.05
C GLU A 157 11.70 0.18 -14.24
N ARG A 158 11.61 -0.91 -15.00
CA ARG A 158 10.36 -1.63 -15.27
C ARG A 158 10.61 -3.13 -15.39
N MET A 159 9.61 -3.89 -15.01
CA MET A 159 9.57 -5.34 -15.24
C MET A 159 8.13 -5.72 -15.60
N SER A 160 7.96 -6.57 -16.60
CA SER A 160 6.67 -7.14 -16.96
C SER A 160 6.63 -8.61 -16.60
N ILE A 161 5.51 -9.07 -16.06
CA ILE A 161 5.24 -10.45 -15.70
C ILE A 161 3.94 -10.88 -16.37
N ASP A 162 3.98 -11.89 -17.23
CA ASP A 162 2.78 -12.61 -17.65
C ASP A 162 2.55 -13.79 -16.69
N LEU A 163 1.45 -13.74 -15.97
CA LEU A 163 1.05 -14.77 -15.01
C LEU A 163 0.14 -15.85 -15.66
N GLY A 164 0.26 -16.03 -16.96
CA GLY A 164 -0.60 -16.90 -17.75
C GLY A 164 -1.91 -16.23 -18.12
N GLY A 165 -1.81 -15.19 -18.96
CA GLY A 165 -2.94 -14.40 -19.46
C GLY A 165 -3.37 -13.24 -18.58
N VAL A 166 -2.58 -12.90 -17.56
CA VAL A 166 -2.69 -11.66 -16.79
C VAL A 166 -1.35 -10.95 -16.86
N GLU A 167 -1.32 -9.83 -17.58
CA GLU A 167 -0.15 -8.99 -17.70
C GLU A 167 -0.05 -8.06 -16.50
N ILE A 168 1.14 -7.98 -15.90
CA ILE A 168 1.44 -7.18 -14.72
C ILE A 168 2.70 -6.38 -15.00
N GLU A 169 2.62 -5.08 -14.84
CA GLU A 169 3.76 -4.17 -14.93
C GLU A 169 4.20 -3.72 -13.55
N LEU A 170 5.46 -3.96 -13.22
CA LEU A 170 6.14 -3.38 -12.06
C LEU A 170 6.86 -2.12 -12.54
N ILE A 171 6.49 -0.97 -11.99
CA ILE A 171 6.98 0.33 -12.45
C ILE A 171 7.66 1.03 -11.28
N ARG A 172 8.97 1.26 -11.40
CA ARG A 172 9.68 2.12 -10.46
C ARG A 172 9.10 3.53 -10.52
N THR A 173 8.90 4.13 -9.37
CA THR A 173 8.56 5.57 -9.28
C THR A 173 9.83 6.42 -9.15
N ALA A 174 9.74 7.73 -9.34
CA ALA A 174 10.78 8.61 -8.84
C ALA A 174 10.95 8.38 -7.32
N PRO A 175 12.13 8.69 -6.71
CA PRO A 175 12.24 8.69 -5.26
C PRO A 175 11.05 9.42 -4.64
N SER A 176 10.27 8.73 -3.81
CA SER A 176 8.98 9.21 -3.32
C SER A 176 8.80 8.86 -1.85
N HIS A 177 7.96 7.90 -1.49
CA HIS A 177 7.82 7.43 -0.12
C HIS A 177 9.11 6.75 0.39
N THR A 178 9.76 5.96 -0.48
CA THR A 178 11.15 5.48 -0.34
C THR A 178 11.90 5.68 -1.67
N ASP A 179 13.23 5.53 -1.64
CA ASP A 179 14.05 5.58 -2.86
C ASP A 179 13.72 4.49 -3.87
N GLY A 180 13.28 3.34 -3.39
CA GLY A 180 12.97 2.16 -4.19
C GLY A 180 11.48 1.90 -4.38
N SER A 181 10.62 2.84 -4.05
CA SER A 181 9.17 2.67 -4.21
C SER A 181 8.81 2.31 -5.65
N LEU A 182 7.92 1.35 -5.78
CA LEU A 182 7.36 0.91 -7.05
C LEU A 182 5.83 0.77 -6.96
N VAL A 183 5.19 0.73 -8.09
CA VAL A 183 3.77 0.41 -8.20
C VAL A 183 3.56 -0.84 -9.03
N VAL A 184 2.48 -1.56 -8.76
CA VAL A 184 2.06 -2.73 -9.54
C VAL A 184 0.85 -2.33 -10.36
N TRP A 185 1.03 -2.27 -11.68
CA TRP A 185 0.00 -1.87 -12.62
C TRP A 185 -0.52 -3.06 -13.42
N LEU A 186 -1.83 -3.21 -13.47
CA LEU A 186 -2.53 -4.15 -14.34
C LEU A 186 -3.26 -3.36 -15.44
N PRO A 187 -2.71 -3.28 -16.66
CA PRO A 187 -3.31 -2.51 -17.76
C PRO A 187 -4.73 -2.99 -18.10
N GLN A 188 -4.97 -4.28 -17.95
CA GLN A 188 -6.28 -4.92 -17.97
C GLN A 188 -6.41 -5.72 -16.66
N PRO A 189 -7.27 -5.34 -15.76
CA PRO A 189 -8.50 -4.51 -15.84
C PRO A 189 -8.35 -3.05 -15.32
N LYS A 190 -7.22 -2.39 -15.51
CA LYS A 190 -6.93 -1.01 -15.04
C LYS A 190 -6.94 -0.88 -13.53
N ILE A 191 -6.25 -1.77 -12.87
CA ILE A 191 -6.07 -1.77 -11.41
C ILE A 191 -4.63 -1.41 -11.07
N LEU A 192 -4.46 -0.51 -10.12
CA LEU A 192 -3.17 -0.06 -9.62
C LEU A 192 -3.04 -0.41 -8.12
N PHE A 193 -1.95 -1.07 -7.75
CA PHE A 193 -1.49 -1.14 -6.36
C PHE A 193 -0.38 -0.10 -6.22
N SER A 194 -0.63 0.92 -5.44
CA SER A 194 0.27 2.07 -5.35
C SER A 194 1.28 1.97 -4.21
N GLY A 195 1.11 1.00 -3.32
CA GLY A 195 1.83 1.06 -2.05
C GLY A 195 1.67 2.44 -1.40
N ASP A 196 2.63 2.85 -0.63
CA ASP A 196 2.62 4.09 0.16
C ASP A 196 2.87 5.37 -0.64
N ILE A 197 2.77 5.28 -1.98
CA ILE A 197 2.58 6.47 -2.81
C ILE A 197 1.23 7.13 -2.53
N LEU A 198 0.23 6.32 -2.17
CA LEU A 198 -1.10 6.81 -1.81
C LEU A 198 -1.52 6.31 -0.42
N PHE A 199 -1.94 7.26 0.40
CA PHE A 199 -2.65 7.07 1.67
C PHE A 199 -4.03 7.70 1.55
N THR A 200 -5.09 6.96 1.82
CA THR A 200 -6.47 7.45 1.73
C THR A 200 -7.14 7.38 3.09
N ASP A 201 -7.69 8.50 3.56
CA ASP A 201 -8.24 8.65 4.92
C ASP A 201 -7.25 8.26 6.05
N PHE A 202 -5.95 8.34 5.76
CA PHE A 202 -4.84 7.95 6.62
C PHE A 202 -3.73 9.00 6.49
N HIS A 203 -3.22 9.54 7.61
CA HIS A 203 -2.09 10.49 7.58
C HIS A 203 -0.82 9.78 7.12
N PRO A 204 -0.13 10.24 6.05
CA PRO A 204 1.01 9.54 5.48
C PRO A 204 2.26 9.64 6.35
N PHE A 205 3.09 8.60 6.30
CA PHE A 205 4.45 8.66 6.82
C PHE A 205 5.36 9.35 5.79
N LEU A 206 6.01 10.45 6.19
CA LEU A 206 6.81 11.30 5.30
C LEU A 206 8.31 11.28 5.61
N ALA A 207 8.74 10.65 6.72
CA ALA A 207 10.09 10.81 7.25
C ALA A 207 11.19 10.39 6.27
N ASP A 208 10.99 9.31 5.53
CA ASP A 208 11.95 8.75 4.57
C ASP A 208 11.72 9.24 3.13
N GLY A 209 10.65 10.00 2.91
CA GLY A 209 10.20 10.38 1.59
C GLY A 209 10.96 11.53 0.94
N GLU A 210 11.06 11.54 -0.40
CA GLU A 210 11.50 12.66 -1.23
C GLU A 210 10.27 13.31 -1.90
N LEU A 211 9.93 14.51 -1.44
CA LEU A 211 8.64 15.12 -1.74
C LEU A 211 8.50 15.52 -3.22
N THR A 212 9.58 16.02 -3.83
CA THR A 212 9.56 16.46 -5.24
C THR A 212 9.29 15.29 -6.18
N GLY A 213 9.96 14.16 -5.97
CA GLY A 213 9.73 12.94 -6.74
C GLY A 213 8.35 12.34 -6.44
N TRP A 214 7.89 12.44 -5.19
CA TRP A 214 6.55 11.95 -4.82
C TRP A 214 5.45 12.71 -5.57
N LEU A 215 5.53 14.03 -5.65
CA LEU A 215 4.59 14.83 -6.41
C LEU A 215 4.61 14.48 -7.91
N LYS A 216 5.81 14.31 -8.51
CA LYS A 216 5.96 13.85 -9.90
C LYS A 216 5.36 12.45 -10.11
N THR A 217 5.55 11.57 -9.13
CA THR A 217 4.98 10.23 -9.18
C THR A 217 3.45 10.29 -9.17
N LEU A 218 2.86 11.09 -8.30
CA LEU A 218 1.40 11.25 -8.24
C LEU A 218 0.83 11.81 -9.57
N ASP A 219 1.53 12.76 -10.20
CA ASP A 219 1.16 13.26 -11.54
C ASP A 219 1.22 12.14 -12.58
N TYR A 220 2.29 11.35 -12.58
CA TYR A 220 2.44 10.23 -13.50
C TYR A 220 1.34 9.18 -13.31
N LEU A 221 1.03 8.77 -12.07
CA LEU A 221 0.01 7.76 -11.80
C LEU A 221 -1.39 8.19 -12.28
N GLN A 222 -1.71 9.48 -12.24
CA GLN A 222 -2.96 10.01 -12.80
C GLN A 222 -3.06 9.74 -14.31
N THR A 223 -1.94 9.71 -15.03
CA THR A 223 -1.92 9.45 -16.49
C THR A 223 -2.19 7.98 -16.85
N LEU A 224 -2.02 7.04 -15.92
CA LEU A 224 -2.32 5.62 -16.14
C LEU A 224 -3.83 5.38 -16.32
N GLY A 225 -4.69 6.25 -15.80
CA GLY A 225 -6.13 6.13 -15.91
C GLY A 225 -6.69 4.90 -15.22
N ALA A 226 -6.18 4.60 -14.00
CA ALA A 226 -6.65 3.47 -13.22
C ALA A 226 -8.12 3.63 -12.83
N ASP A 227 -8.91 2.57 -13.03
CA ASP A 227 -10.31 2.53 -12.61
C ASP A 227 -10.45 2.25 -11.10
N LYS A 228 -9.49 1.52 -10.54
CA LYS A 228 -9.40 1.22 -9.10
C LYS A 228 -7.95 1.32 -8.65
N ILE A 229 -7.75 1.89 -7.49
CA ILE A 229 -6.43 2.00 -6.85
C ILE A 229 -6.51 1.37 -5.47
N VAL A 230 -5.58 0.47 -5.18
CA VAL A 230 -5.32 -0.05 -3.85
C VAL A 230 -4.18 0.80 -3.26
N PRO A 231 -4.46 1.68 -2.29
CA PRO A 231 -3.42 2.47 -1.64
C PRO A 231 -2.61 1.59 -0.70
N GLY A 232 -1.47 2.07 -0.20
CA GLY A 232 -0.73 1.38 0.85
C GLY A 232 -1.53 1.28 2.13
N HIS A 233 -2.26 2.35 2.48
CA HIS A 233 -3.13 2.41 3.66
C HIS A 233 -4.46 3.08 3.35
N GLY A 234 -5.50 2.58 4.02
CA GLY A 234 -6.85 3.14 3.91
C GLY A 234 -7.73 2.46 2.84
N PRO A 235 -8.91 2.99 2.57
CA PRO A 235 -9.91 2.38 1.69
C PRO A 235 -9.49 2.41 0.22
N LEU A 236 -10.14 1.56 -0.59
CA LEU A 236 -9.99 1.56 -2.05
C LEU A 236 -10.23 2.97 -2.62
N SER A 237 -9.43 3.32 -3.60
CA SER A 237 -9.22 4.68 -4.07
C SER A 237 -9.37 4.80 -5.59
N SER A 238 -9.27 6.03 -6.07
CA SER A 238 -9.39 6.43 -7.47
C SER A 238 -8.40 7.55 -7.82
N ASN A 239 -8.39 7.99 -9.07
CA ASN A 239 -7.59 9.14 -9.49
C ASN A 239 -7.86 10.44 -8.70
N LYS A 240 -9.08 10.59 -8.15
CA LYS A 240 -9.39 11.74 -7.28
C LYS A 240 -8.51 11.75 -6.03
N ASP A 241 -8.27 10.58 -5.45
CA ASP A 241 -7.51 10.44 -4.21
C ASP A 241 -6.00 10.69 -4.44
N LEU A 242 -5.47 10.37 -5.64
CA LEU A 242 -4.11 10.78 -6.03
C LEU A 242 -3.93 12.30 -6.02
N LYS A 243 -4.91 13.04 -6.54
CA LYS A 243 -4.90 14.50 -6.55
C LYS A 243 -5.08 15.09 -5.15
N GLU A 244 -5.91 14.47 -4.33
CA GLU A 244 -6.09 14.86 -2.92
C GLU A 244 -4.79 14.66 -2.14
N MET A 245 -4.10 13.51 -2.32
CA MET A 245 -2.81 13.25 -1.72
C MET A 245 -1.75 14.28 -2.13
N GLN A 246 -1.70 14.63 -3.40
CA GLN A 246 -0.80 15.69 -3.90
C GLN A 246 -1.06 17.03 -3.20
N THR A 247 -2.34 17.42 -3.09
CA THR A 247 -2.74 18.65 -2.39
C THR A 247 -2.36 18.61 -0.91
N TYR A 248 -2.55 17.44 -0.27
CA TYR A 248 -2.16 17.23 1.13
C TYR A 248 -0.66 17.41 1.33
N LEU A 249 0.18 16.78 0.50
CA LEU A 249 1.64 16.87 0.61
C LEU A 249 2.14 18.30 0.44
N ILE A 250 1.61 19.03 -0.54
CA ILE A 250 1.98 20.43 -0.79
C ILE A 250 1.59 21.32 0.41
N ALA A 251 0.37 21.15 0.94
CA ALA A 251 -0.10 21.92 2.07
C ALA A 251 0.70 21.61 3.34
N PHE A 252 0.99 20.34 3.59
CA PHE A 252 1.80 19.90 4.73
C PHE A 252 3.19 20.54 4.70
N ASP A 253 3.92 20.34 3.58
CA ASP A 253 5.30 20.85 3.45
C ASP A 253 5.37 22.37 3.60
N ARG A 254 4.49 23.09 2.92
CA ARG A 254 4.43 24.55 3.01
C ARG A 254 4.20 25.02 4.43
N THR A 255 3.15 24.53 5.08
CA THR A 255 2.77 24.96 6.42
C THR A 255 3.84 24.59 7.45
N ALA A 256 4.36 23.38 7.41
CA ALA A 256 5.41 22.92 8.32
C ALA A 256 6.68 23.77 8.19
N ARG A 257 7.15 24.06 6.95
CA ARG A 257 8.33 24.93 6.73
C ARG A 257 8.12 26.35 7.23
N GLU A 258 6.96 26.93 6.91
CA GLU A 258 6.64 28.31 7.35
C GLU A 258 6.63 28.46 8.86
N LEU A 259 6.06 27.50 9.58
CA LEU A 259 5.96 27.55 11.04
C LEU A 259 7.29 27.20 11.73
N ALA A 260 8.04 26.21 11.20
CA ALA A 260 9.38 25.91 11.69
C ALA A 260 10.34 27.10 11.51
N ALA A 261 10.27 27.81 10.38
CA ALA A 261 11.05 29.02 10.15
C ALA A 261 10.71 30.17 11.13
N LYS A 262 9.50 30.19 11.69
CA LYS A 262 9.06 31.11 12.74
C LYS A 262 9.46 30.65 14.16
N GLY A 263 10.17 29.51 14.28
CA GLY A 263 10.62 28.95 15.55
C GLY A 263 9.52 28.27 16.38
N GLN A 264 8.42 27.87 15.75
CA GLN A 264 7.38 27.10 16.45
C GLN A 264 7.84 25.67 16.73
N ASP A 265 7.42 25.13 17.87
CA ASP A 265 7.70 23.76 18.26
C ASP A 265 6.82 22.72 17.51
N ALA A 266 7.11 21.44 17.72
CA ALA A 266 6.42 20.37 17.03
C ALA A 266 4.92 20.32 17.33
N ASP A 267 4.53 20.61 18.55
CA ASP A 267 3.11 20.50 18.97
C ASP A 267 2.29 21.63 18.37
N ALA A 268 2.82 22.86 18.35
CA ALA A 268 2.19 24.01 17.72
C ALA A 268 2.04 23.82 16.20
N ILE A 269 3.11 23.33 15.53
CA ILE A 269 3.07 23.03 14.09
C ILE A 269 2.05 21.94 13.79
N SER A 270 2.04 20.86 14.57
CA SER A 270 1.11 19.72 14.37
C SER A 270 -0.34 20.15 14.55
N ALA A 271 -0.65 20.93 15.59
CA ALA A 271 -1.99 21.45 15.82
C ALA A 271 -2.50 22.31 14.65
N GLU A 272 -1.63 23.17 14.11
CA GLU A 272 -1.99 24.01 12.97
C GLU A 272 -2.16 23.21 11.68
N LEU A 273 -1.29 22.19 11.44
CA LEU A 273 -1.45 21.26 10.33
C LEU A 273 -2.78 20.53 10.41
N LEU A 274 -3.12 19.94 11.56
CA LEU A 274 -4.39 19.22 11.75
C LEU A 274 -5.63 20.12 11.56
N ARG A 275 -5.49 21.41 11.83
CA ARG A 275 -6.54 22.39 11.60
C ARG A 275 -6.72 22.72 10.12
N GLN A 276 -5.65 22.76 9.32
CA GLN A 276 -5.64 23.20 7.92
C GLN A 276 -5.81 22.06 6.92
N LEU A 277 -5.25 20.89 7.23
CA LEU A 277 -5.25 19.75 6.30
C LEU A 277 -6.66 19.12 6.20
N PRO A 278 -6.97 18.46 5.10
CA PRO A 278 -8.14 17.61 5.01
C PRO A 278 -8.18 16.61 6.16
N LYS A 279 -9.32 16.44 6.80
CA LYS A 279 -9.48 15.49 7.89
C LYS A 279 -9.24 14.07 7.39
N ARG A 280 -8.50 13.29 8.18
CA ARG A 280 -8.24 11.87 7.97
C ARG A 280 -8.53 11.12 9.27
N SER A 281 -9.13 9.95 9.17
CA SER A 281 -9.62 9.22 10.34
C SER A 281 -8.52 8.47 11.08
N LEU A 282 -7.39 8.17 10.41
CA LEU A 282 -6.36 7.26 10.92
C LEU A 282 -4.98 7.91 10.97
N ALA A 283 -4.18 7.45 11.92
CA ALA A 283 -2.76 7.79 12.09
C ALA A 283 -2.47 9.29 12.32
N GLU A 284 -3.31 9.99 13.07
CA GLU A 284 -3.12 11.42 13.40
C GLU A 284 -1.75 11.69 14.04
N TRP A 285 -1.22 10.75 14.83
CA TRP A 285 0.10 10.83 15.44
C TRP A 285 1.26 10.97 14.43
N MET A 286 1.07 10.50 13.19
CA MET A 286 2.05 10.64 12.11
C MET A 286 2.36 12.11 11.79
N VAL A 287 1.40 13.01 11.99
CA VAL A 287 1.61 14.44 11.74
C VAL A 287 2.74 14.96 12.63
N GLY A 288 2.66 14.70 13.93
CA GLY A 288 3.71 15.11 14.88
C GLY A 288 5.05 14.43 14.63
N TYR A 289 5.02 13.14 14.28
CA TYR A 289 6.23 12.40 13.92
C TYR A 289 6.93 13.00 12.69
N ASN A 290 6.18 13.27 11.63
CA ASN A 290 6.70 13.89 10.40
C ASN A 290 7.27 15.29 10.65
N VAL A 291 6.62 16.09 11.49
CA VAL A 291 7.12 17.42 11.85
C VAL A 291 8.47 17.32 12.54
N LYS A 292 8.60 16.44 13.55
CA LYS A 292 9.84 16.23 14.28
C LYS A 292 10.96 15.69 13.38
N SER A 293 10.67 14.68 12.58
CA SER A 293 11.68 13.98 11.79
C SER A 293 12.17 14.75 10.56
N ARG A 294 11.33 15.62 9.96
CA ARG A 294 11.68 16.33 8.71
C ARG A 294 12.00 17.79 8.87
N TYR A 295 11.29 18.50 9.74
CA TYR A 295 11.31 19.97 9.77
C TYR A 295 12.01 20.55 10.99
N LEU A 296 12.14 19.76 12.05
CA LEU A 296 12.75 20.18 13.32
C LEU A 296 13.98 19.34 13.70
N LYS A 297 14.60 18.61 12.75
CA LYS A 297 15.88 17.92 13.04
C LYS A 297 16.86 18.94 13.59
N GLU A 298 17.38 18.66 14.78
CA GLU A 298 18.51 19.40 15.33
C GLU A 298 19.64 19.43 14.31
N LYS A 299 20.21 20.61 14.09
CA LYS A 299 21.30 20.87 13.16
C LYS A 299 22.60 20.28 13.69
#